data_f1f865075fec6ce8be0ccd4ba9f9f468
#
_entry.id   f1f865075fec6ce8be0ccd4ba9f9f468
#
_cell.length_a   1.000
_cell.length_b   1.000
_cell.length_c   1.000
_cell.angle_alpha   90.00
_cell.angle_beta   90.00
_cell.angle_gamma   90.00
#
_symmetry.space_group_name_H-M   'P 1'
#
loop_
_entity.id
_entity.type
_entity.pdbx_description
1 polymer ?
#
loop_
_entity_poly.entity_id
_entity_poly.type
_entity_poly.pdbx_seq_one_letter_code
_entity_poly.pdbx_strand_id
1 'polypeptide(L)'
;MKHTCCNPPYKLERNEPKFKKARLFTLTYFIHQNTNTGMSNARHEEENEQFTDTSSDFSEYWIDLFLGIKGNEYFCDIDDDYIRDRFNLTGLNQEVSKMATLVDIITDMVDIELQAEEHRIALEHNARILYGLIHARYILTHKGLSKMFEKYKNGDFGYCPRVHCQLHPLLPVGLSDQPRINSVKLYCAKCEDLYNPKSGRHAVVDGAYFGTSFPAMFFQNFPQAIPVHNRETYVPRVFGFKIHEYSKLERWRNLQRQKLEKRLTNYGININNTSGGFIVEGSKEP
;
A
#
# COMPACT_ATOMS: atom_id res chain seq x y z
N MET A 1 55.79 -14.25 -24.67
CA MET A 1 55.24 -12.87 -24.80
C MET A 1 53.94 -12.81 -24.03
N LYS A 2 53.96 -12.07 -22.92
CA LYS A 2 52.89 -11.95 -21.96
C LYS A 2 51.94 -10.81 -22.39
N HIS A 3 50.65 -11.04 -22.53
CA HIS A 3 49.66 -9.98 -22.58
C HIS A 3 48.69 -10.13 -21.42
N THR A 4 48.97 -9.39 -20.39
CA THR A 4 48.11 -9.10 -19.24
C THR A 4 47.13 -7.98 -19.66
N CYS A 5 45.84 -8.27 -19.75
CA CYS A 5 44.79 -7.25 -19.79
C CYS A 5 44.18 -7.11 -18.40
N CYS A 6 44.64 -6.07 -17.68
CA CYS A 6 44.00 -5.58 -16.48
C CYS A 6 42.85 -4.65 -16.85
N ASN A 7 41.63 -5.00 -16.49
CA ASN A 7 40.52 -4.04 -16.44
C ASN A 7 40.47 -3.45 -15.02
N PRO A 8 40.35 -2.11 -14.91
CA PRO A 8 40.23 -1.47 -13.60
C PRO A 8 38.85 -1.66 -13.00
N PRO A 9 38.74 -1.62 -11.67
CA PRO A 9 37.46 -1.76 -10.98
C PRO A 9 36.61 -0.49 -11.18
N TYR A 10 35.38 -0.67 -11.60
CA TYR A 10 34.37 0.39 -11.61
C TYR A 10 34.11 0.85 -10.18
N LYS A 11 34.54 2.05 -9.84
CA LYS A 11 34.08 2.80 -8.68
C LYS A 11 32.64 3.22 -8.96
N LEU A 12 31.72 2.64 -8.23
CA LEU A 12 30.36 3.17 -8.09
C LEU A 12 30.44 4.44 -7.24
N GLU A 13 30.50 5.57 -7.91
CA GLU A 13 30.21 6.87 -7.28
C GLU A 13 28.73 6.85 -6.88
N ARG A 14 28.48 6.89 -5.58
CA ARG A 14 27.18 7.18 -5.00
C ARG A 14 26.85 8.63 -5.32
N ASN A 15 26.12 8.87 -6.41
CA ASN A 15 25.41 10.11 -6.61
C ASN A 15 24.26 10.18 -5.63
N GLU A 16 24.46 10.83 -4.52
CA GLU A 16 23.36 11.29 -3.67
C GLU A 16 22.51 12.28 -4.49
N PRO A 17 21.22 12.04 -4.64
CA PRO A 17 20.36 13.03 -5.28
C PRO A 17 20.28 14.23 -4.35
N LYS A 18 20.86 15.35 -4.77
CA LYS A 18 20.62 16.67 -4.18
C LYS A 18 19.13 16.94 -4.28
N PHE A 19 18.40 16.72 -3.19
CA PHE A 19 17.03 17.16 -3.03
C PHE A 19 17.01 18.70 -3.12
N LYS A 20 16.75 19.20 -4.31
CA LYS A 20 16.28 20.57 -4.49
C LYS A 20 14.93 20.66 -3.81
N LYS A 21 14.82 21.60 -2.88
CA LYS A 21 13.59 22.01 -2.22
C LYS A 21 12.43 21.99 -3.21
N ALA A 22 11.62 20.93 -3.20
CA ALA A 22 10.32 20.93 -3.84
C ALA A 22 9.46 21.85 -2.98
N ARG A 23 9.12 23.00 -3.55
CA ARG A 23 8.24 24.01 -2.98
C ARG A 23 6.89 23.38 -2.64
N LEU A 24 6.41 23.70 -1.44
CA LEU A 24 5.02 23.60 -1.01
C LEU A 24 4.10 24.26 -2.05
N PHE A 25 3.58 23.50 -3.00
CA PHE A 25 2.59 23.98 -3.98
C PHE A 25 1.62 22.87 -4.38
N THR A 26 1.12 22.08 -3.44
CA THR A 26 0.27 20.95 -3.84
C THR A 26 -1.11 20.88 -3.17
N LEU A 27 -1.46 21.73 -2.22
CA LEU A 27 -2.82 21.69 -1.68
C LEU A 27 -3.77 22.75 -2.24
N THR A 28 -3.29 23.89 -2.69
CA THR A 28 -4.11 24.93 -3.35
C THR A 28 -4.39 24.66 -4.83
N TYR A 29 -3.68 23.74 -5.46
CA TYR A 29 -3.83 23.47 -6.90
C TYR A 29 -4.97 22.51 -7.25
N PHE A 30 -5.46 21.73 -6.30
CA PHE A 30 -6.54 20.76 -6.56
C PHE A 30 -7.94 21.33 -6.40
N ILE A 31 -8.12 22.45 -5.69
CA ILE A 31 -9.44 23.08 -5.55
C ILE A 31 -9.78 24.01 -6.73
N HIS A 32 -8.78 24.46 -7.51
CA HIS A 32 -8.97 25.46 -8.59
C HIS A 32 -9.03 24.91 -10.00
N GLN A 33 -8.99 23.60 -10.24
CA GLN A 33 -9.07 23.03 -11.59
C GLN A 33 -10.45 22.44 -11.99
N ASN A 34 -11.49 22.61 -11.16
CA ASN A 34 -12.85 22.19 -11.55
C ASN A 34 -13.77 23.31 -12.03
N THR A 35 -13.24 24.51 -12.26
CA THR A 35 -14.03 25.60 -12.89
C THR A 35 -13.26 26.17 -14.07
N ASN A 36 -13.27 25.48 -15.22
CA ASN A 36 -13.22 26.07 -16.55
C ASN A 36 -13.08 24.98 -17.61
N THR A 37 -14.21 24.56 -18.15
CA THR A 37 -14.30 24.18 -19.57
C THR A 37 -15.75 24.30 -20.03
N GLY A 38 -15.96 25.21 -20.97
CA GLY A 38 -16.85 24.98 -22.09
C GLY A 38 -18.22 25.65 -22.04
N MET A 39 -18.26 26.91 -22.44
CA MET A 39 -19.51 27.51 -23.02
C MET A 39 -19.91 26.73 -24.27
N SER A 40 -21.17 26.28 -24.31
CA SER A 40 -21.94 26.27 -25.55
C SER A 40 -23.43 26.37 -25.21
N ASN A 41 -24.08 27.32 -25.92
CA ASN A 41 -25.46 27.77 -25.82
C ASN A 41 -26.51 26.67 -26.02
N ALA A 42 -27.53 26.61 -25.15
CA ALA A 42 -28.91 26.28 -25.56
C ALA A 42 -29.88 26.94 -24.57
N ARG A 43 -30.99 27.39 -25.15
CA ARG A 43 -31.98 28.32 -24.62
C ARG A 43 -32.85 27.76 -23.49
N HIS A 44 -33.24 28.71 -22.63
CA HIS A 44 -34.49 28.87 -21.87
C HIS A 44 -35.42 27.67 -21.69
N GLU A 45 -35.61 27.29 -20.42
CA GLU A 45 -36.92 27.15 -19.80
C GLU A 45 -36.75 27.45 -18.31
N GLU A 46 -37.45 28.50 -17.84
CA GLU A 46 -37.50 28.90 -16.44
C GLU A 46 -38.47 27.96 -15.73
N GLU A 47 -37.91 27.00 -14.93
CA GLU A 47 -38.68 26.38 -13.87
C GLU A 47 -38.15 26.87 -12.52
N ASN A 48 -39.03 27.58 -11.83
CA ASN A 48 -38.88 28.17 -10.53
C ASN A 48 -38.91 27.08 -9.46
N GLU A 49 -37.77 26.39 -9.23
CA GLU A 49 -37.62 25.53 -8.07
C GLU A 49 -37.19 26.37 -6.89
N GLN A 50 -38.13 26.50 -5.94
CA GLN A 50 -37.84 27.01 -4.60
C GLN A 50 -36.76 26.14 -3.96
N PHE A 51 -35.52 26.66 -3.96
CA PHE A 51 -34.42 26.18 -3.13
C PHE A 51 -34.81 26.38 -1.67
N THR A 52 -35.34 25.33 -1.04
CA THR A 52 -35.34 25.26 0.42
C THR A 52 -33.90 25.09 0.86
N ASP A 53 -33.31 26.16 1.35
CA ASP A 53 -32.06 26.18 2.11
C ASP A 53 -32.25 25.32 3.37
N THR A 54 -32.13 24.01 3.21
CA THR A 54 -31.68 23.14 4.31
C THR A 54 -30.18 23.03 4.21
N SER A 55 -29.48 24.08 4.64
CA SER A 55 -28.11 24.00 5.09
C SER A 55 -28.11 23.13 6.35
N SER A 56 -28.16 21.81 6.17
CA SER A 56 -27.72 20.90 7.21
C SER A 56 -26.21 21.17 7.36
N ASP A 57 -25.83 21.78 8.47
CA ASP A 57 -24.46 21.81 8.98
C ASP A 57 -24.04 20.35 9.23
N PHE A 58 -23.70 19.63 8.16
CA PHE A 58 -22.97 18.38 8.26
C PHE A 58 -21.51 18.77 8.51
N SER A 59 -21.17 18.87 9.79
CA SER A 59 -19.80 18.78 10.24
C SER A 59 -19.24 17.48 9.70
N GLU A 60 -18.45 17.56 8.62
CA GLU A 60 -17.78 16.39 8.08
C GLU A 60 -16.68 15.99 9.06
N TYR A 61 -16.71 14.76 9.56
CA TYR A 61 -15.71 14.23 10.48
C TYR A 61 -14.34 14.11 9.78
N TRP A 62 -13.26 14.34 10.51
CA TRP A 62 -11.89 14.29 9.97
C TRP A 62 -11.59 12.97 9.26
N ILE A 63 -12.04 11.85 9.84
CA ILE A 63 -11.85 10.51 9.26
C ILE A 63 -12.57 10.39 7.90
N ASP A 64 -13.79 10.87 7.79
CA ASP A 64 -14.57 10.84 6.54
C ASP A 64 -13.91 11.69 5.46
N LEU A 65 -13.46 12.89 5.84
CA LEU A 65 -12.68 13.76 4.95
C LEU A 65 -11.39 13.07 4.47
N PHE A 66 -10.65 12.45 5.38
CA PHE A 66 -9.42 11.74 5.06
C PHE A 66 -9.67 10.56 4.11
N LEU A 67 -10.68 9.73 4.38
CA LEU A 67 -11.05 8.59 3.56
C LEU A 67 -11.62 9.00 2.20
N GLY A 68 -12.30 10.16 2.11
CA GLY A 68 -12.80 10.75 0.87
C GLY A 68 -11.72 11.29 -0.08
N ILE A 69 -10.48 11.48 0.41
CA ILE A 69 -9.37 11.95 -0.44
C ILE A 69 -9.01 10.87 -1.46
N LYS A 70 -8.98 11.26 -2.74
CA LYS A 70 -8.52 10.38 -3.83
C LYS A 70 -7.07 9.96 -3.62
N GLY A 71 -6.84 8.68 -3.43
CA GLY A 71 -5.55 8.05 -3.10
C GLY A 71 -5.59 7.32 -1.76
N ASN A 72 -6.58 7.58 -0.92
CA ASN A 72 -6.76 6.92 0.38
C ASN A 72 -7.76 5.76 0.32
N GLU A 73 -8.18 5.33 -0.87
CA GLU A 73 -9.17 4.26 -1.06
C GLU A 73 -8.72 2.91 -0.46
N TYR A 74 -7.42 2.74 -0.19
CA TYR A 74 -6.89 1.53 0.44
C TYR A 74 -7.09 1.48 1.96
N PHE A 75 -7.30 2.63 2.60
CA PHE A 75 -7.57 2.67 4.03
C PHE A 75 -8.98 2.20 4.35
N CYS A 76 -9.18 1.69 5.56
CA CYS A 76 -10.48 1.48 6.14
C CYS A 76 -10.70 2.46 7.29
N ASP A 77 -11.95 2.68 7.62
CA ASP A 77 -12.38 3.42 8.78
C ASP A 77 -11.94 2.72 10.08
N ILE A 78 -11.48 3.49 11.07
CA ILE A 78 -11.01 3.00 12.37
C ILE A 78 -11.98 3.50 13.45
N ASP A 79 -12.42 2.59 14.31
CA ASP A 79 -13.31 2.93 15.41
C ASP A 79 -12.63 3.93 16.37
N ASP A 80 -13.33 4.99 16.79
CA ASP A 80 -12.82 6.03 17.69
C ASP A 80 -12.30 5.46 19.02
N ASP A 81 -13.00 4.49 19.60
CA ASP A 81 -12.56 3.83 20.83
C ASP A 81 -11.18 3.19 20.68
N TYR A 82 -10.87 2.66 19.48
CA TYR A 82 -9.57 2.08 19.19
C TYR A 82 -8.46 3.15 19.09
N ILE A 83 -8.78 4.29 18.47
CA ILE A 83 -7.85 5.42 18.31
C ILE A 83 -7.53 6.05 19.66
N ARG A 84 -8.51 6.14 20.58
CA ARG A 84 -8.35 6.73 21.91
C ARG A 84 -7.66 5.82 22.92
N ASP A 85 -7.59 4.53 22.67
CA ASP A 85 -6.94 3.58 23.58
C ASP A 85 -5.41 3.78 23.52
N ARG A 86 -4.85 4.24 24.63
CA ARG A 86 -3.41 4.49 24.78
C ARG A 86 -2.55 3.27 24.56
N PHE A 87 -3.09 2.07 24.79
CA PHE A 87 -2.38 0.83 24.55
C PHE A 87 -2.08 0.67 23.04
N ASN A 88 -3.04 0.98 22.20
CA ASN A 88 -2.92 0.92 20.74
C ASN A 88 -1.94 1.98 20.20
N LEU A 89 -1.69 3.05 20.95
CA LEU A 89 -0.80 4.16 20.59
C LEU A 89 0.65 3.95 21.08
N THR A 90 0.92 2.91 21.86
CA THR A 90 2.23 2.68 22.47
C THR A 90 3.35 2.70 21.42
N GLY A 91 4.39 3.51 21.65
CA GLY A 91 5.57 3.64 20.78
C GLY A 91 5.40 4.57 19.58
N LEU A 92 4.18 4.98 19.20
CA LEU A 92 3.96 5.90 18.07
C LEU A 92 4.43 7.33 18.33
N ASN A 93 4.61 7.71 19.59
CA ASN A 93 5.18 9.00 19.99
C ASN A 93 6.62 9.22 19.51
N GLN A 94 7.32 8.18 19.06
CA GLN A 94 8.65 8.29 18.46
C GLN A 94 8.57 8.77 17.00
N GLU A 95 7.47 8.50 16.33
CA GLU A 95 7.26 8.81 14.90
C GLU A 95 6.59 10.18 14.70
N VAL A 96 5.75 10.59 15.65
CA VAL A 96 4.99 11.85 15.56
C VAL A 96 5.10 12.65 16.86
N SER A 97 5.25 13.97 16.72
CA SER A 97 5.22 14.90 17.86
C SER A 97 3.77 15.30 18.22
N LYS A 98 3.53 15.67 19.48
CA LYS A 98 2.20 16.13 19.97
C LYS A 98 1.07 15.09 19.75
N MET A 99 1.34 13.81 19.97
CA MET A 99 0.41 12.72 19.70
C MET A 99 -0.98 12.92 20.31
N ALA A 100 -1.09 13.43 21.55
CA ALA A 100 -2.39 13.70 22.18
C ALA A 100 -3.25 14.66 21.36
N THR A 101 -2.67 15.80 20.94
CA THR A 101 -3.38 16.78 20.09
C THR A 101 -3.77 16.18 18.74
N LEU A 102 -2.93 15.30 18.16
CA LEU A 102 -3.25 14.65 16.89
C LEU A 102 -4.40 13.66 17.04
N VAL A 103 -4.47 12.92 18.14
CA VAL A 103 -5.61 12.05 18.46
C VAL A 103 -6.89 12.87 18.60
N ASP A 104 -6.84 14.00 19.32
CA ASP A 104 -7.98 14.89 19.50
C ASP A 104 -8.48 15.47 18.16
N ILE A 105 -7.57 15.77 17.22
CA ILE A 105 -7.92 16.20 15.86
C ILE A 105 -8.59 15.07 15.07
N ILE A 106 -8.00 13.87 15.06
CA ILE A 106 -8.53 12.72 14.30
C ILE A 106 -9.91 12.31 14.81
N THR A 107 -10.18 12.49 16.10
CA THR A 107 -11.47 12.17 16.73
C THR A 107 -12.40 13.37 16.91
N ASP A 108 -12.14 14.46 16.18
CA ASP A 108 -12.96 15.69 16.16
C ASP A 108 -13.25 16.32 17.54
N MET A 109 -12.34 16.10 18.49
CA MET A 109 -12.43 16.73 19.82
C MET A 109 -11.87 18.16 19.83
N VAL A 110 -11.04 18.50 18.85
CA VAL A 110 -10.42 19.82 18.68
C VAL A 110 -10.52 20.23 17.23
N ASP A 111 -11.10 21.43 17.03
CA ASP A 111 -11.20 22.02 15.70
C ASP A 111 -9.82 22.55 15.27
N ILE A 112 -9.31 21.99 14.18
CA ILE A 112 -8.03 22.37 13.59
C ILE A 112 -8.08 23.75 12.92
N GLU A 113 -9.27 24.24 12.52
CA GLU A 113 -9.44 25.51 11.82
C GLU A 113 -9.14 26.71 12.73
N LEU A 114 -9.22 26.53 14.04
CA LEU A 114 -8.89 27.57 15.04
C LEU A 114 -7.38 27.80 15.17
N GLN A 115 -6.53 26.99 14.53
CA GLN A 115 -5.08 27.12 14.60
C GLN A 115 -4.54 28.06 13.51
N ALA A 116 -3.36 28.66 13.76
CA ALA A 116 -2.65 29.44 12.75
C ALA A 116 -2.31 28.54 11.54
N GLU A 117 -2.42 29.08 10.31
CA GLU A 117 -2.28 28.35 9.04
C GLU A 117 -1.05 27.44 8.97
N GLU A 118 0.13 27.97 9.36
CA GLU A 118 1.37 27.18 9.33
C GLU A 118 1.33 25.98 10.29
N HIS A 119 0.72 26.16 11.48
CA HIS A 119 0.53 25.08 12.45
C HIS A 119 -0.51 24.07 11.98
N ARG A 120 -1.59 24.53 11.34
CA ARG A 120 -2.65 23.70 10.80
C ARG A 120 -2.12 22.70 9.78
N ILE A 121 -1.33 23.16 8.79
CA ILE A 121 -0.73 22.29 7.76
C ILE A 121 0.18 21.24 8.39
N ALA A 122 0.98 21.63 9.39
CA ALA A 122 1.89 20.69 10.06
C ALA A 122 1.13 19.64 10.90
N LEU A 123 0.07 20.06 11.60
CA LEU A 123 -0.77 19.18 12.39
C LEU A 123 -1.54 18.20 11.50
N GLU A 124 -2.13 18.69 10.41
CA GLU A 124 -2.84 17.88 9.42
C GLU A 124 -1.94 16.80 8.81
N HIS A 125 -0.71 17.19 8.41
CA HIS A 125 0.25 16.24 7.89
C HIS A 125 0.61 15.14 8.91
N ASN A 126 0.85 15.52 10.16
CA ASN A 126 1.19 14.58 11.22
C ASN A 126 -0.02 13.71 11.62
N ALA A 127 -1.24 14.24 11.58
CA ALA A 127 -2.46 13.49 11.83
C ALA A 127 -2.65 12.37 10.80
N ARG A 128 -2.40 12.64 9.53
CA ARG A 128 -2.43 11.63 8.45
C ARG A 128 -1.39 10.53 8.67
N ILE A 129 -0.17 10.89 9.09
CA ILE A 129 0.87 9.90 9.41
C ILE A 129 0.42 9.05 10.60
N LEU A 130 -0.07 9.68 11.67
CA LEU A 130 -0.54 8.98 12.86
C LEU A 130 -1.68 8.02 12.53
N TYR A 131 -2.68 8.48 11.76
CA TYR A 131 -3.78 7.64 11.31
C TYR A 131 -3.30 6.42 10.54
N GLY A 132 -2.36 6.60 9.60
CA GLY A 132 -1.77 5.50 8.85
C GLY A 132 -1.04 4.47 9.73
N LEU A 133 -0.32 4.91 10.75
CA LEU A 133 0.37 4.02 11.69
C LEU A 133 -0.61 3.29 12.62
N ILE A 134 -1.68 3.95 13.05
CA ILE A 134 -2.77 3.31 13.80
C ILE A 134 -3.49 2.29 12.90
N HIS A 135 -3.74 2.64 11.64
CA HIS A 135 -4.37 1.77 10.66
C HIS A 135 -3.62 0.44 10.50
N ALA A 136 -2.27 0.48 10.41
CA ALA A 136 -1.47 -0.74 10.31
C ALA A 136 -1.69 -1.73 11.48
N ARG A 137 -1.98 -1.20 12.67
CA ARG A 137 -2.31 -2.02 13.86
C ARG A 137 -3.76 -2.48 13.84
N TYR A 138 -4.66 -1.56 13.46
CA TYR A 138 -6.09 -1.82 13.44
C TYR A 138 -6.48 -2.93 12.46
N ILE A 139 -5.90 -2.95 11.26
CA ILE A 139 -6.20 -3.97 10.25
C ILE A 139 -5.74 -5.38 10.63
N LEU A 140 -4.98 -5.55 11.70
CA LEU A 140 -4.63 -6.85 12.26
C LEU A 140 -5.63 -7.32 13.33
N THR A 141 -6.56 -6.45 13.76
CA THR A 141 -7.64 -6.83 14.67
C THR A 141 -8.76 -7.54 13.92
N HIS A 142 -9.62 -8.27 14.64
CA HIS A 142 -10.76 -8.96 14.02
C HIS A 142 -11.69 -8.01 13.26
N LYS A 143 -11.99 -6.82 13.83
CA LYS A 143 -12.83 -5.80 13.18
C LYS A 143 -12.16 -5.25 11.92
N GLY A 144 -10.88 -4.86 12.01
CA GLY A 144 -10.12 -4.34 10.88
C GLY A 144 -9.96 -5.37 9.76
N LEU A 145 -9.65 -6.62 10.10
CA LEU A 145 -9.59 -7.72 9.13
C LEU A 145 -10.93 -7.91 8.39
N SER A 146 -12.06 -7.80 9.10
CA SER A 146 -13.39 -7.92 8.50
C SER A 146 -13.69 -6.77 7.52
N LYS A 147 -13.37 -5.52 7.90
CA LYS A 147 -13.50 -4.34 7.00
C LYS A 147 -12.62 -4.49 5.75
N MET A 148 -11.38 -4.93 5.92
CA MET A 148 -10.44 -5.17 4.81
C MET A 148 -10.87 -6.37 3.93
N PHE A 149 -11.57 -7.35 4.49
CA PHE A 149 -12.12 -8.48 3.74
C PHE A 149 -13.26 -8.04 2.81
N GLU A 150 -14.13 -7.14 3.26
CA GLU A 150 -15.15 -6.54 2.39
C GLU A 150 -14.52 -5.76 1.23
N LYS A 151 -13.51 -4.94 1.51
CA LYS A 151 -12.75 -4.21 0.47
C LYS A 151 -12.06 -5.17 -0.52
N TYR A 152 -11.52 -6.28 -0.02
CA TYR A 152 -10.90 -7.31 -0.86
C TYR A 152 -11.92 -7.97 -1.79
N LYS A 153 -13.12 -8.32 -1.29
CA LYS A 153 -14.21 -8.89 -2.10
C LYS A 153 -14.68 -7.93 -3.18
N ASN A 154 -14.77 -6.65 -2.85
CA ASN A 154 -15.18 -5.60 -3.78
C ASN A 154 -14.10 -5.30 -4.83
N GLY A 155 -12.85 -5.71 -4.58
CA GLY A 155 -11.72 -5.42 -5.47
C GLY A 155 -11.20 -3.98 -5.36
N ASP A 156 -11.41 -3.30 -4.23
CA ASP A 156 -11.01 -1.90 -3.99
C ASP A 156 -9.50 -1.69 -4.15
N PHE A 157 -8.71 -2.73 -3.90
CA PHE A 157 -7.25 -2.71 -4.08
C PHE A 157 -6.80 -2.97 -5.52
N GLY A 158 -7.75 -3.29 -6.41
CA GLY A 158 -7.50 -3.66 -7.79
C GLY A 158 -7.23 -5.15 -7.99
N TYR A 159 -6.88 -5.50 -9.23
CA TYR A 159 -6.77 -6.89 -9.66
C TYR A 159 -5.38 -7.19 -10.22
N CYS A 160 -4.97 -8.46 -10.08
CA CYS A 160 -3.69 -8.94 -10.58
C CYS A 160 -3.57 -8.74 -12.10
N PRO A 161 -2.47 -8.11 -12.58
CA PRO A 161 -2.26 -7.87 -14.00
C PRO A 161 -1.87 -9.14 -14.77
N ARG A 162 -1.56 -10.23 -14.07
CA ARG A 162 -1.13 -11.47 -14.68
C ARG A 162 -2.31 -12.20 -15.31
N VAL A 163 -2.22 -12.51 -16.60
CA VAL A 163 -3.31 -13.16 -17.38
C VAL A 163 -3.75 -14.46 -16.72
N HIS A 164 -2.80 -15.31 -16.29
CA HIS A 164 -3.09 -16.59 -15.65
C HIS A 164 -3.77 -16.46 -14.28
N CYS A 165 -3.74 -15.30 -13.66
CA CYS A 165 -4.43 -15.04 -12.39
C CYS A 165 -5.91 -14.72 -12.56
N GLN A 166 -6.38 -14.47 -13.81
CA GLN A 166 -7.79 -14.25 -14.11
C GLN A 166 -8.42 -13.14 -13.23
N LEU A 167 -7.77 -11.97 -13.19
CA LEU A 167 -8.23 -10.81 -12.39
C LEU A 167 -8.43 -11.15 -10.91
N HIS A 168 -7.51 -11.94 -10.31
CA HIS A 168 -7.56 -12.21 -8.88
C HIS A 168 -7.38 -10.91 -8.09
N PRO A 169 -8.20 -10.63 -7.05
CA PRO A 169 -8.07 -9.42 -6.25
C PRO A 169 -6.73 -9.36 -5.51
N LEU A 170 -6.27 -8.15 -5.24
CA LEU A 170 -4.99 -7.89 -4.61
C LEU A 170 -5.18 -7.43 -3.16
N LEU A 171 -4.12 -7.55 -2.34
CA LEU A 171 -4.06 -7.01 -0.98
C LEU A 171 -2.92 -6.00 -0.85
N PRO A 172 -3.12 -4.88 -0.15
CA PRO A 172 -2.03 -3.95 0.13
C PRO A 172 -1.06 -4.56 1.15
N VAL A 173 0.23 -4.25 0.99
CA VAL A 173 1.30 -4.74 1.87
C VAL A 173 2.46 -3.75 1.91
N GLY A 174 3.08 -3.60 3.07
CA GLY A 174 4.35 -2.91 3.25
C GLY A 174 5.54 -3.85 3.08
N LEU A 175 6.64 -3.33 2.56
CA LEU A 175 7.92 -4.05 2.57
C LEU A 175 8.73 -3.78 3.85
N SER A 176 8.31 -2.79 4.63
CA SER A 176 8.87 -2.41 5.92
C SER A 176 7.74 -1.91 6.81
N ASP A 177 7.86 -2.17 8.12
CA ASP A 177 6.95 -1.61 9.13
C ASP A 177 7.40 -0.21 9.58
N GLN A 178 8.61 0.22 9.20
CA GLN A 178 9.10 1.56 9.44
C GLN A 178 8.56 2.53 8.39
N PRO A 179 8.00 3.68 8.80
CA PRO A 179 7.47 4.66 7.86
C PRO A 179 8.55 5.30 7.00
N ARG A 180 8.16 5.81 5.83
CA ARG A 180 9.02 6.55 4.88
C ARG A 180 10.15 5.74 4.24
N ILE A 181 10.12 4.41 4.32
CA ILE A 181 11.12 3.55 3.68
C ILE A 181 10.64 3.05 2.31
N ASN A 182 9.43 2.53 2.25
CA ASN A 182 8.89 1.94 1.02
C ASN A 182 7.42 2.32 0.82
N SER A 183 7.05 2.60 -0.42
CA SER A 183 5.64 2.76 -0.79
C SER A 183 4.92 1.41 -0.76
N VAL A 184 3.59 1.48 -0.59
CA VAL A 184 2.71 0.32 -0.59
C VAL A 184 2.87 -0.52 -1.85
N LYS A 185 2.81 -1.82 -1.70
CA LYS A 185 2.76 -2.82 -2.78
C LYS A 185 1.44 -3.56 -2.72
N LEU A 186 1.12 -4.23 -3.80
CA LEU A 186 -0.10 -5.04 -3.92
C LEU A 186 0.30 -6.50 -4.07
N TYR A 187 -0.10 -7.32 -3.12
CA TYR A 187 0.18 -8.76 -3.11
C TYR A 187 -0.93 -9.54 -3.79
N CYS A 188 -0.56 -10.47 -4.66
CA CYS A 188 -1.48 -11.43 -5.27
C CYS A 188 -1.26 -12.83 -4.67
N ALA A 189 -2.24 -13.36 -3.96
CA ALA A 189 -2.14 -14.70 -3.38
C ALA A 189 -2.11 -15.84 -4.41
N LYS A 190 -2.64 -15.61 -5.62
CA LYS A 190 -2.70 -16.65 -6.66
C LYS A 190 -1.36 -16.89 -7.36
N CYS A 191 -0.54 -15.86 -7.55
CA CYS A 191 0.79 -15.97 -8.15
C CYS A 191 1.93 -15.68 -7.16
N GLU A 192 1.60 -15.31 -5.92
CA GLU A 192 2.55 -15.00 -4.85
C GLU A 192 3.57 -13.90 -5.21
N ASP A 193 3.16 -12.97 -6.07
CA ASP A 193 3.97 -11.86 -6.57
C ASP A 193 3.49 -10.52 -6.03
N LEU A 194 4.41 -9.54 -6.01
CA LEU A 194 4.16 -8.17 -5.60
C LEU A 194 4.11 -7.23 -6.80
N TYR A 195 3.12 -6.37 -6.81
CA TYR A 195 2.89 -5.39 -7.87
C TYR A 195 2.92 -3.96 -7.33
N ASN A 196 3.31 -3.02 -8.18
CA ASN A 196 3.14 -1.61 -7.88
C ASN A 196 1.67 -1.21 -8.15
N PRO A 197 1.08 -0.32 -7.35
CA PRO A 197 -0.20 0.27 -7.68
C PRO A 197 -0.16 0.92 -9.07
N LYS A 198 -1.25 0.77 -9.83
CA LYS A 198 -1.35 1.38 -11.18
C LYS A 198 -1.51 2.90 -11.11
N SER A 199 -2.21 3.39 -10.09
CA SER A 199 -2.43 4.82 -9.88
C SER A 199 -1.22 5.45 -9.20
N GLY A 200 -0.72 6.57 -9.74
CA GLY A 200 0.35 7.35 -9.11
C GLY A 200 -0.03 7.88 -7.70
N ARG A 201 -1.32 8.08 -7.43
CA ARG A 201 -1.81 8.51 -6.10
C ARG A 201 -1.59 7.41 -5.05
N HIS A 202 -1.90 6.17 -5.38
CA HIS A 202 -1.66 5.04 -4.48
C HIS A 202 -0.16 4.71 -4.34
N ALA A 203 0.63 4.98 -5.39
CA ALA A 203 2.07 4.69 -5.37
C ALA A 203 2.88 5.55 -4.39
N VAL A 204 2.31 6.66 -3.89
CA VAL A 204 2.94 7.53 -2.89
C VAL A 204 2.52 7.19 -1.45
N VAL A 205 1.53 6.32 -1.27
CA VAL A 205 1.09 5.85 0.05
C VAL A 205 2.18 5.00 0.67
N ASP A 206 2.49 5.26 1.94
CA ASP A 206 3.52 4.51 2.65
C ASP A 206 3.05 3.07 2.94
N GLY A 207 3.93 2.10 2.65
CA GLY A 207 3.68 0.70 2.92
C GLY A 207 3.56 0.38 4.41
N ALA A 208 4.22 1.14 5.27
CA ALA A 208 4.15 0.97 6.72
C ALA A 208 2.73 1.12 7.28
N TYR A 209 1.82 1.81 6.56
CA TYR A 209 0.41 1.97 6.96
C TYR A 209 -0.43 0.69 6.79
N PHE A 210 0.14 -0.34 6.14
CA PHE A 210 -0.44 -1.67 6.01
C PHE A 210 0.39 -2.74 6.71
N GLY A 211 1.69 -2.48 6.87
CA GLY A 211 2.62 -3.40 7.52
C GLY A 211 3.01 -4.60 6.65
N THR A 212 4.01 -5.35 7.12
CA THR A 212 4.56 -6.51 6.40
C THR A 212 3.75 -7.78 6.62
N SER A 213 3.05 -7.88 7.74
CA SER A 213 2.36 -9.11 8.19
C SER A 213 0.88 -9.19 7.75
N PHE A 214 0.29 -8.09 7.28
CA PHE A 214 -1.13 -8.02 6.99
C PHE A 214 -1.65 -9.12 6.03
N PRO A 215 -1.04 -9.41 4.86
CA PRO A 215 -1.55 -10.47 4.00
C PRO A 215 -1.51 -11.86 4.63
N ALA A 216 -0.47 -12.15 5.43
CA ALA A 216 -0.37 -13.43 6.13
C ALA A 216 -1.47 -13.59 7.17
N MET A 217 -1.70 -12.57 8.01
CA MET A 217 -2.76 -12.54 9.02
C MET A 217 -4.15 -12.58 8.37
N PHE A 218 -4.33 -11.91 7.23
CA PHE A 218 -5.58 -11.92 6.48
C PHE A 218 -5.95 -13.34 6.01
N PHE A 219 -5.06 -14.06 5.35
CA PHE A 219 -5.33 -15.42 4.86
C PHE A 219 -5.38 -16.45 6.00
N GLN A 220 -4.73 -16.20 7.12
CA GLN A 220 -4.87 -17.03 8.31
C GLN A 220 -6.28 -16.95 8.91
N ASN A 221 -6.88 -15.74 8.92
CA ASN A 221 -8.25 -15.54 9.41
C ASN A 221 -9.33 -15.92 8.40
N PHE A 222 -9.04 -15.82 7.10
CA PHE A 222 -9.97 -16.12 6.02
C PHE A 222 -9.42 -17.21 5.08
N PRO A 223 -9.31 -18.49 5.52
CA PRO A 223 -8.81 -19.58 4.71
C PRO A 223 -9.60 -19.79 3.42
N GLN A 224 -10.90 -19.44 3.42
CA GLN A 224 -11.77 -19.51 2.25
C GLN A 224 -11.36 -18.55 1.12
N ALA A 225 -10.58 -17.51 1.42
CA ALA A 225 -10.07 -16.56 0.46
C ALA A 225 -8.75 -17.00 -0.20
N ILE A 226 -8.15 -18.10 0.29
CA ILE A 226 -6.90 -18.63 -0.27
C ILE A 226 -7.19 -19.24 -1.65
N PRO A 227 -6.63 -18.69 -2.72
CA PRO A 227 -6.84 -19.24 -4.06
C PRO A 227 -6.04 -20.52 -4.26
N VAL A 228 -6.52 -21.35 -5.19
CA VAL A 228 -5.67 -22.42 -5.71
C VAL A 228 -4.50 -21.81 -6.49
N HIS A 229 -3.28 -22.16 -6.10
CA HIS A 229 -2.08 -21.65 -6.73
C HIS A 229 -2.05 -21.97 -8.21
N ASN A 230 -1.81 -20.95 -9.02
CA ASN A 230 -1.54 -21.18 -10.43
C ASN A 230 -0.04 -21.38 -10.64
N ARG A 231 0.35 -22.63 -10.87
CA ARG A 231 1.75 -23.00 -11.15
C ARG A 231 2.19 -22.72 -12.59
N GLU A 232 1.27 -22.25 -13.44
CA GLU A 232 1.62 -21.90 -14.80
C GLU A 232 2.53 -20.68 -14.82
N THR A 233 3.79 -20.92 -15.13
CA THR A 233 4.78 -19.87 -15.32
C THR A 233 4.79 -19.40 -16.77
N TYR A 234 4.79 -18.08 -16.96
CA TYR A 234 4.98 -17.54 -18.31
C TYR A 234 6.33 -17.95 -18.87
N VAL A 235 6.32 -18.60 -20.02
CA VAL A 235 7.53 -18.95 -20.77
C VAL A 235 7.79 -17.83 -21.78
N PRO A 236 8.82 -16.98 -21.57
CA PRO A 236 9.11 -15.88 -22.49
C PRO A 236 9.49 -16.43 -23.87
N ARG A 237 8.86 -15.88 -24.90
CA ARG A 237 9.11 -16.22 -26.30
C ARG A 237 9.39 -14.96 -27.11
N VAL A 238 10.30 -15.06 -28.06
CA VAL A 238 10.60 -14.00 -29.04
C VAL A 238 10.24 -14.55 -30.41
N PHE A 239 9.33 -13.89 -31.10
CA PHE A 239 8.78 -14.37 -32.37
C PHE A 239 8.29 -15.83 -32.34
N GLY A 240 7.70 -16.25 -31.22
CA GLY A 240 7.21 -17.62 -31.01
C GLY A 240 8.26 -18.63 -30.53
N PHE A 241 9.55 -18.30 -30.57
CA PHE A 241 10.64 -19.15 -30.11
C PHE A 241 10.91 -18.96 -28.63
N LYS A 242 11.01 -20.06 -27.88
CA LYS A 242 11.41 -20.06 -26.46
C LYS A 242 12.84 -19.56 -26.32
N ILE A 243 13.11 -18.71 -25.32
CA ILE A 243 14.45 -18.23 -25.01
C ILE A 243 15.32 -19.43 -24.59
N HIS A 244 16.47 -19.57 -25.23
CA HIS A 244 17.37 -20.68 -24.96
C HIS A 244 18.00 -20.58 -23.55
N GLU A 245 18.21 -21.72 -22.91
CA GLU A 245 18.75 -21.81 -21.54
C GLU A 245 20.13 -21.15 -21.37
N TYR A 246 20.94 -21.11 -22.40
CA TYR A 246 22.25 -20.43 -22.38
C TYR A 246 22.18 -18.91 -22.53
N SER A 247 20.98 -18.32 -22.69
CA SER A 247 20.86 -16.88 -22.71
C SER A 247 21.28 -16.28 -21.36
N LYS A 248 21.87 -15.09 -21.37
CA LYS A 248 22.34 -14.40 -20.16
C LYS A 248 21.24 -14.23 -19.11
N LEU A 249 20.01 -13.91 -19.55
CA LEU A 249 18.85 -13.73 -18.68
C LEU A 249 18.42 -15.05 -18.04
N GLU A 250 18.34 -16.13 -18.81
CA GLU A 250 17.87 -17.42 -18.29
C GLU A 250 18.90 -18.04 -17.32
N ARG A 251 20.17 -17.92 -17.61
CA ARG A 251 21.25 -18.32 -16.67
C ARG A 251 21.16 -17.54 -15.35
N TRP A 252 20.89 -16.24 -15.41
CA TRP A 252 20.73 -15.42 -14.22
C TRP A 252 19.49 -15.88 -13.41
N ARG A 253 18.35 -16.11 -14.06
CA ARG A 253 17.12 -16.61 -13.43
C ARG A 253 17.35 -17.96 -12.73
N ASN A 254 17.98 -18.89 -13.42
CA ASN A 254 18.28 -20.21 -12.87
C ASN A 254 19.21 -20.12 -11.67
N LEU A 255 20.20 -19.22 -11.70
CA LEU A 255 21.07 -18.96 -10.56
C LEU A 255 20.30 -18.40 -9.36
N GLN A 256 19.37 -17.47 -9.57
CA GLN A 256 18.53 -16.94 -8.48
C GLN A 256 17.61 -18.01 -7.90
N ARG A 257 17.01 -18.85 -8.74
CA ARG A 257 16.19 -19.99 -8.30
C ARG A 257 16.99 -20.94 -7.42
N GLN A 258 18.15 -21.37 -7.86
CA GLN A 258 19.03 -22.25 -7.09
C GLN A 258 19.46 -21.65 -5.74
N LYS A 259 19.73 -20.32 -5.71
CA LYS A 259 20.04 -19.63 -4.45
C LYS A 259 18.85 -19.61 -3.49
N LEU A 260 17.63 -19.45 -4.02
CA LEU A 260 16.41 -19.50 -3.22
C LEU A 260 16.17 -20.91 -2.69
N GLU A 261 16.27 -21.92 -3.53
CA GLU A 261 16.10 -23.33 -3.18
C GLU A 261 17.09 -23.74 -2.05
N LYS A 262 18.35 -23.36 -2.19
CA LYS A 262 19.36 -23.62 -1.13
C LYS A 262 18.99 -22.94 0.19
N ARG A 263 18.50 -21.70 0.16
CA ARG A 263 18.03 -21.00 1.36
C ARG A 263 16.85 -21.71 2.01
N LEU A 264 15.85 -22.09 1.23
CA LEU A 264 14.66 -22.78 1.72
C LEU A 264 15.03 -24.14 2.34
N THR A 265 15.93 -24.90 1.68
CA THR A 265 16.43 -26.16 2.22
C THR A 265 17.19 -25.98 3.54
N ASN A 266 18.00 -24.91 3.66
CA ASN A 266 18.70 -24.60 4.91
C ASN A 266 17.75 -24.26 6.07
N TYR A 267 16.54 -23.75 5.77
CA TYR A 267 15.48 -23.51 6.75
C TYR A 267 14.56 -24.74 6.95
N GLY A 268 14.92 -25.91 6.42
CA GLY A 268 14.13 -27.14 6.57
C GLY A 268 12.85 -27.18 5.72
N ILE A 269 12.69 -26.24 4.78
CA ILE A 269 11.52 -26.20 3.89
C ILE A 269 11.78 -27.09 2.69
N ASN A 270 11.05 -28.21 2.59
CA ASN A 270 11.16 -29.12 1.47
C ASN A 270 10.28 -28.70 0.30
N ILE A 271 10.89 -28.23 -0.80
CA ILE A 271 10.20 -27.68 -1.96
C ILE A 271 9.48 -28.76 -2.77
N ASN A 272 9.92 -30.01 -2.68
CA ASN A 272 9.39 -31.11 -3.46
C ASN A 272 8.03 -31.65 -2.96
N ASN A 273 7.63 -31.30 -1.73
CA ASN A 273 6.40 -31.78 -1.09
C ASN A 273 5.22 -30.81 -1.18
N THR A 274 5.33 -29.69 -1.90
CA THR A 274 4.26 -28.69 -2.03
C THR A 274 3.18 -29.06 -3.07
N SER A 275 2.71 -30.30 -3.04
CA SER A 275 1.43 -30.66 -3.68
C SER A 275 0.21 -30.46 -2.76
N GLY A 276 0.36 -29.72 -1.68
CA GLY A 276 -0.71 -29.35 -0.75
C GLY A 276 -0.10 -28.75 0.51
N GLY A 277 -0.39 -27.48 0.77
CA GLY A 277 -0.17 -26.75 2.02
C GLY A 277 1.22 -26.88 2.68
N PHE A 278 1.74 -25.78 3.19
CA PHE A 278 2.94 -25.78 4.04
C PHE A 278 2.71 -26.67 5.27
N ILE A 279 3.25 -27.88 5.29
CA ILE A 279 3.38 -28.67 6.51
C ILE A 279 4.74 -28.32 7.10
N VAL A 280 4.72 -27.50 8.15
CA VAL A 280 5.86 -27.34 9.04
C VAL A 280 5.93 -28.63 9.86
N GLU A 281 6.83 -29.55 9.52
CA GLU A 281 7.16 -30.66 10.40
C GLU A 281 7.78 -30.07 11.65
N GLY A 282 7.05 -30.18 12.77
CA GLY A 282 7.48 -29.73 14.08
C GLY A 282 8.84 -30.34 14.43
N SER A 283 9.75 -29.47 14.86
CA SER A 283 11.01 -29.82 15.50
C SER A 283 10.77 -30.88 16.56
N LYS A 284 11.26 -32.08 16.35
CA LYS A 284 11.49 -33.04 17.44
C LYS A 284 12.60 -32.46 18.28
N GLU A 285 12.27 -31.97 19.45
CA GLU A 285 13.26 -31.74 20.50
C GLU A 285 13.86 -33.09 20.95
N PRO A 286 15.15 -33.08 21.30
CA PRO A 286 15.90 -34.28 21.77
C PRO A 286 15.48 -34.73 23.17
#